data_5eaf0105d917d04d7565d1b648fe27e5
#
_entry.id   5eaf0105d917d04d7565d1b648fe27e5
#
_cell.length_a   1.000
_cell.length_b   1.000
_cell.length_c   1.000
_cell.angle_alpha   90.00
_cell.angle_beta   90.00
_cell.angle_gamma   90.00
#
_symmetry.space_group_name_H-M   'P 1'
#
loop_
_entity.id
_entity.type
_entity.pdbx_description
1 polymer ?
#
loop_
_entity_poly.entity_id
_entity_poly.type
_entity_poly.pdbx_seq_one_letter_code
_entity_poly.pdbx_strand_id
1 'polypeptide(L)'
;MLKSILLATAALLSLTGAAQAQQISGARISDDIKVLSSDDFEGRGITTPAEQKTIDYMTKGFAAAGFQPGGENGRWTQDVHLRQFVVSDPKLAFNLANSQTMDLRQGEEITVNTRGTTSDVSFDKTPIVFVGYGVTAPERGWDDFKGLDVKGKILVELINDPDFVEPQLMTFGGKAMTYYGRWTYKYEEAARRGAAGVLIIHDADAASYGWDTVRNSNNGSKFDIVRADPSTASPKLESWISHETADRLFKAAGLDLADLRVKARSKDFQPIALNVTLSGGYKVAASEITTHNIIARLPGTKYPDETVLFTGHWDHLGICAPEAADKICNGAVDNGTGIATLLELARAFGKAKRPERSIVMIAFTAEESGLLGSEYYAANPVYPLAKTVAGINMDALNVNGATKDIVVEGVGQSSLDDMVALYAGKQNRTITPDPRPEAGGFFRSDHFPLVKRGVPMLVASSGDDMIKGGKAAGEAFSKDYTDNRYHQPADEWSASWDLGGLVEDATLYYQIGSALANSHQWPAWRDASEFKGARDATNAERK
;
A
#
# COMPACT_ATOMS: atom_id res chain seq x y z
N MET A 1 4.82 37.45 -81.40
CA MET A 1 5.93 37.55 -80.47
C MET A 1 5.38 37.16 -79.09
N LEU A 2 5.46 35.89 -78.76
CA LEU A 2 4.97 35.34 -77.47
C LEU A 2 6.11 35.33 -76.49
N LYS A 3 5.91 35.99 -75.33
CA LYS A 3 6.81 35.87 -74.17
C LYS A 3 6.27 34.79 -73.27
N SER A 4 7.04 33.72 -73.15
CA SER A 4 6.77 32.62 -72.17
C SER A 4 7.23 33.06 -70.77
N ILE A 5 6.32 33.02 -69.80
CA ILE A 5 6.61 33.19 -68.37
C ILE A 5 6.71 31.80 -67.74
N LEU A 6 7.91 31.43 -67.32
CA LEU A 6 8.12 30.25 -66.47
C LEU A 6 7.71 30.60 -64.98
N LEU A 7 6.69 29.93 -64.48
CA LEU A 7 6.40 29.89 -63.05
C LEU A 7 7.23 28.75 -62.41
N ALA A 8 8.17 29.13 -61.58
CA ALA A 8 8.86 28.19 -60.68
C ALA A 8 8.03 28.00 -59.40
N THR A 9 7.38 26.87 -59.27
CA THR A 9 6.71 26.46 -58.03
C THR A 9 7.74 25.86 -57.07
N ALA A 10 8.13 26.65 -56.05
CA ALA A 10 8.91 26.16 -54.93
C ALA A 10 7.99 25.38 -53.97
N ALA A 11 8.11 24.07 -53.96
CA ALA A 11 7.47 23.21 -52.97
C ALA A 11 8.22 23.35 -51.63
N LEU A 12 7.63 24.11 -50.70
CA LEU A 12 8.02 24.05 -49.30
C LEU A 12 7.59 22.70 -48.72
N LEU A 13 8.52 21.77 -48.63
CA LEU A 13 8.39 20.62 -47.76
C LEU A 13 8.48 21.11 -46.29
N SER A 14 7.33 21.38 -45.69
CA SER A 14 7.22 21.51 -44.22
C SER A 14 7.45 20.13 -43.59
N LEU A 15 8.67 19.88 -43.21
CA LEU A 15 8.99 18.80 -42.25
C LEU A 15 8.37 19.16 -40.89
N THR A 16 7.09 18.84 -40.73
CA THR A 16 6.52 18.70 -39.41
C THR A 16 7.09 17.41 -38.82
N GLY A 17 8.23 17.54 -38.16
CA GLY A 17 8.71 16.53 -37.25
C GLY A 17 7.71 16.41 -36.09
N ALA A 18 6.63 15.65 -36.28
CA ALA A 18 5.85 15.16 -35.18
C ALA A 18 6.82 14.34 -34.31
N ALA A 19 7.23 14.89 -33.17
CA ALA A 19 7.89 14.12 -32.15
C ALA A 19 6.94 12.94 -31.85
N GLN A 20 7.29 11.77 -32.36
CA GLN A 20 6.53 10.56 -32.15
C GLN A 20 6.58 10.32 -30.63
N ALA A 21 5.47 10.63 -29.97
CA ALA A 21 5.34 10.34 -28.53
C ALA A 21 5.71 8.87 -28.34
N GLN A 22 6.69 8.59 -27.50
CA GLN A 22 7.15 7.22 -27.27
C GLN A 22 5.96 6.41 -26.80
N GLN A 23 5.55 5.42 -27.57
CA GLN A 23 4.40 4.59 -27.27
C GLN A 23 4.74 3.67 -26.08
N ILE A 24 3.93 3.74 -25.02
CA ILE A 24 3.95 2.76 -23.93
C ILE A 24 3.63 1.38 -24.52
N SER A 25 4.41 0.37 -24.19
CA SER A 25 4.30 -0.97 -24.78
C SER A 25 3.83 -2.00 -23.76
N GLY A 26 2.61 -2.48 -23.93
CA GLY A 26 2.08 -3.59 -23.13
C GLY A 26 2.91 -4.87 -23.26
N ALA A 27 3.52 -5.13 -24.42
CA ALA A 27 4.38 -6.30 -24.59
C ALA A 27 5.64 -6.22 -23.70
N ARG A 28 6.32 -5.06 -23.65
CA ARG A 28 7.50 -4.91 -22.77
C ARG A 28 7.11 -4.95 -21.28
N ILE A 29 5.96 -4.38 -20.93
CA ILE A 29 5.44 -4.48 -19.55
C ILE A 29 5.17 -5.95 -19.21
N SER A 30 4.51 -6.70 -20.10
CA SER A 30 4.25 -8.14 -19.90
C SER A 30 5.52 -8.95 -19.75
N ASP A 31 6.55 -8.67 -20.58
CA ASP A 31 7.84 -9.36 -20.51
C ASP A 31 8.55 -9.08 -19.16
N ASP A 32 8.52 -7.83 -18.69
CA ASP A 32 9.10 -7.47 -17.38
C ASP A 32 8.33 -8.13 -16.24
N ILE A 33 6.99 -8.13 -16.26
CA ILE A 33 6.17 -8.82 -15.23
C ILE A 33 6.52 -10.31 -15.21
N LYS A 34 6.53 -10.96 -16.38
CA LYS A 34 6.83 -12.39 -16.49
C LYS A 34 8.19 -12.76 -15.88
N VAL A 35 9.19 -11.91 -16.05
CA VAL A 35 10.51 -12.14 -15.45
C VAL A 35 10.47 -11.91 -13.94
N LEU A 36 9.93 -10.76 -13.51
CA LEU A 36 9.94 -10.33 -12.10
C LEU A 36 9.05 -11.21 -11.21
N SER A 37 7.99 -11.84 -11.78
CA SER A 37 7.11 -12.77 -11.07
C SER A 37 7.38 -14.25 -11.35
N SER A 38 8.56 -14.58 -11.91
CA SER A 38 8.93 -15.99 -12.06
C SER A 38 9.45 -16.58 -10.75
N ASP A 39 9.39 -17.89 -10.61
CA ASP A 39 9.92 -18.63 -9.45
C ASP A 39 11.41 -18.36 -9.18
N ASP A 40 12.17 -18.00 -10.21
CA ASP A 40 13.58 -17.58 -10.06
C ASP A 40 13.74 -16.35 -9.16
N PHE A 41 12.71 -15.53 -9.04
CA PHE A 41 12.67 -14.35 -8.16
C PHE A 41 12.05 -14.66 -6.79
N GLU A 42 11.68 -15.91 -6.52
CA GLU A 42 11.23 -16.41 -5.21
C GLU A 42 10.24 -15.47 -4.51
N GLY A 43 9.27 -14.91 -5.29
CA GLY A 43 8.30 -13.95 -4.78
C GLY A 43 8.91 -12.65 -4.24
N ARG A 44 10.07 -12.27 -4.71
CA ARG A 44 10.79 -11.01 -4.36
C ARG A 44 10.84 -10.71 -2.86
N GLY A 45 11.00 -11.77 -2.07
CA GLY A 45 11.11 -11.63 -0.62
C GLY A 45 12.32 -10.79 -0.22
N ILE A 46 12.13 -9.82 0.68
CA ILE A 46 13.24 -9.02 1.23
C ILE A 46 14.21 -9.91 2.01
N THR A 47 15.50 -9.54 2.03
CA THR A 47 16.56 -10.29 2.72
C THR A 47 16.81 -11.70 2.19
N THR A 48 16.30 -12.02 1.02
CA THR A 48 16.56 -13.26 0.31
C THR A 48 17.49 -13.01 -0.90
N PRO A 49 18.03 -14.06 -1.54
CA PRO A 49 18.77 -13.89 -2.79
C PRO A 49 17.96 -13.21 -3.91
N ALA A 50 16.65 -13.27 -3.85
CA ALA A 50 15.74 -12.63 -4.80
C ALA A 50 15.83 -11.09 -4.76
N GLU A 51 16.10 -10.50 -3.60
CA GLU A 51 16.32 -9.05 -3.47
C GLU A 51 17.42 -8.56 -4.42
N GLN A 52 18.60 -9.19 -4.39
CA GLN A 52 19.70 -8.76 -5.25
C GLN A 52 19.37 -8.98 -6.74
N LYS A 53 18.70 -10.06 -7.09
CA LYS A 53 18.23 -10.28 -8.48
C LYS A 53 17.28 -9.17 -8.94
N THR A 54 16.36 -8.75 -8.08
CA THR A 54 15.40 -7.68 -8.36
C THR A 54 16.13 -6.33 -8.52
N ILE A 55 17.05 -6.00 -7.63
CA ILE A 55 17.88 -4.79 -7.71
C ILE A 55 18.67 -4.78 -9.03
N ASP A 56 19.32 -5.88 -9.38
CA ASP A 56 20.13 -5.98 -10.60
C ASP A 56 19.24 -5.84 -11.86
N TYR A 57 18.07 -6.46 -11.88
CA TYR A 57 17.14 -6.36 -13.01
C TYR A 57 16.64 -4.93 -13.20
N MET A 58 16.15 -4.31 -12.13
CA MET A 58 15.58 -2.96 -12.16
C MET A 58 16.64 -1.91 -12.53
N THR A 59 17.82 -1.97 -11.89
CA THR A 59 18.90 -0.99 -12.15
C THR A 59 19.45 -1.11 -13.56
N LYS A 60 19.60 -2.33 -14.09
CA LYS A 60 19.94 -2.56 -15.51
C LYS A 60 18.90 -1.96 -16.45
N GLY A 61 17.60 -2.12 -16.13
CA GLY A 61 16.51 -1.54 -16.90
C GLY A 61 16.55 -0.01 -16.90
N PHE A 62 16.73 0.61 -15.73
CA PHE A 62 16.85 2.07 -15.58
C PHE A 62 18.09 2.62 -16.31
N ALA A 63 19.24 1.96 -16.19
CA ALA A 63 20.45 2.36 -16.90
C ALA A 63 20.27 2.29 -18.43
N ALA A 64 19.65 1.21 -18.94
CA ALA A 64 19.32 1.06 -20.36
C ALA A 64 18.32 2.13 -20.86
N ALA A 65 17.46 2.62 -19.98
CA ALA A 65 16.56 3.73 -20.25
C ALA A 65 17.25 5.12 -20.20
N GLY A 66 18.53 5.21 -19.86
CA GLY A 66 19.28 6.47 -19.79
C GLY A 66 19.13 7.22 -18.46
N PHE A 67 18.58 6.58 -17.44
CA PHE A 67 18.62 7.08 -16.08
C PHE A 67 20.01 6.85 -15.46
N GLN A 68 20.30 7.58 -14.41
CA GLN A 68 21.54 7.44 -13.63
C GLN A 68 21.21 7.05 -12.20
N PRO A 69 22.19 6.55 -11.42
CA PRO A 69 22.04 6.28 -10.00
C PRO A 69 21.43 7.49 -9.29
N GLY A 70 20.33 7.26 -8.58
CA GLY A 70 19.55 8.30 -7.88
C GLY A 70 19.55 8.13 -6.37
N GLY A 71 20.17 7.07 -5.85
CA GLY A 71 20.21 6.76 -4.42
C GLY A 71 21.40 7.41 -3.70
N GLU A 72 21.71 6.88 -2.52
CA GLU A 72 22.74 7.44 -1.65
C GLU A 72 24.15 7.27 -2.20
N ASN A 73 24.99 8.27 -2.02
CA ASN A 73 26.43 8.22 -2.38
C ASN A 73 26.68 7.81 -3.85
N GLY A 74 25.77 8.16 -4.77
CA GLY A 74 25.90 7.81 -6.18
C GLY A 74 25.58 6.34 -6.49
N ARG A 75 24.95 5.61 -5.58
CA ARG A 75 24.43 4.26 -5.79
C ARG A 75 23.02 4.30 -6.41
N TRP A 76 22.58 3.15 -6.88
CA TRP A 76 21.18 2.95 -7.31
C TRP A 76 20.22 2.73 -6.15
N THR A 77 20.74 2.64 -4.92
CA THR A 77 19.98 2.24 -3.74
C THR A 77 20.11 3.25 -2.61
N GLN A 78 19.08 3.27 -1.78
CA GLN A 78 19.10 3.79 -0.42
C GLN A 78 19.01 2.60 0.54
N ASP A 79 19.92 2.55 1.51
CA ASP A 79 19.89 1.52 2.55
C ASP A 79 18.71 1.77 3.50
N VAL A 80 17.89 0.74 3.71
CA VAL A 80 16.76 0.77 4.62
C VAL A 80 17.06 -0.15 5.80
N HIS A 81 17.30 0.44 6.96
CA HIS A 81 17.66 -0.31 8.16
C HIS A 81 16.42 -0.75 8.91
N LEU A 82 16.19 -2.06 8.93
CA LEU A 82 15.06 -2.69 9.57
C LEU A 82 15.51 -3.65 10.67
N ARG A 83 14.60 -3.94 11.56
CA ARG A 83 14.71 -5.07 12.47
C ARG A 83 13.73 -6.14 12.02
N GLN A 84 14.24 -7.35 11.83
CA GLN A 84 13.47 -8.54 11.55
C GLN A 84 13.09 -9.22 12.85
N PHE A 85 11.86 -9.72 12.93
CA PHE A 85 11.34 -10.49 14.05
C PHE A 85 10.83 -11.81 13.53
N VAL A 86 11.31 -12.90 14.12
CA VAL A 86 10.89 -14.27 13.80
C VAL A 86 10.24 -14.87 15.03
N VAL A 87 8.95 -15.13 14.96
CA VAL A 87 8.20 -15.83 16.01
C VAL A 87 8.35 -17.33 15.79
N SER A 88 8.63 -18.05 16.87
CA SER A 88 8.69 -19.52 16.87
C SER A 88 8.00 -20.12 18.10
N ASP A 89 7.58 -21.37 17.96
CA ASP A 89 6.92 -22.16 19.01
C ASP A 89 5.70 -21.47 19.68
N PRO A 90 4.78 -20.84 18.93
CA PRO A 90 3.61 -20.20 19.53
C PRO A 90 2.70 -21.26 20.17
N LYS A 91 2.46 -21.10 21.46
CA LYS A 91 1.55 -21.92 22.26
C LYS A 91 0.69 -21.01 23.11
N LEU A 92 -0.46 -20.65 22.59
CA LEU A 92 -1.41 -19.78 23.25
C LEU A 92 -2.73 -20.49 23.47
N ALA A 93 -3.38 -20.19 24.58
CA ALA A 93 -4.70 -20.70 24.91
C ALA A 93 -5.53 -19.67 25.67
N PHE A 94 -6.84 -19.68 25.46
CA PHE A 94 -7.78 -18.99 26.31
C PHE A 94 -8.13 -19.87 27.52
N ASN A 95 -8.03 -19.29 28.73
CA ASN A 95 -8.54 -19.93 29.94
C ASN A 95 -9.96 -19.47 30.18
N LEU A 96 -10.90 -20.39 30.14
CA LEU A 96 -12.33 -20.13 30.26
C LEU A 96 -12.78 -20.12 31.73
N ALA A 97 -13.93 -19.49 32.00
CA ALA A 97 -14.48 -19.38 33.35
C ALA A 97 -14.76 -20.72 34.03
N ASN A 98 -15.00 -21.78 33.24
CA ASN A 98 -15.25 -23.15 33.73
C ASN A 98 -13.96 -23.97 33.97
N SER A 99 -12.80 -23.31 34.02
CA SER A 99 -11.48 -23.94 34.12
C SER A 99 -11.05 -24.80 32.94
N GLN A 100 -11.76 -24.74 31.83
CA GLN A 100 -11.34 -25.33 30.55
C GLN A 100 -10.37 -24.38 29.83
N THR A 101 -9.57 -24.97 28.93
CA THR A 101 -8.72 -24.22 28.00
C THR A 101 -9.19 -24.40 26.57
N MET A 102 -8.99 -23.37 25.76
CA MET A 102 -9.19 -23.40 24.31
C MET A 102 -7.86 -23.06 23.67
N ASP A 103 -7.16 -24.09 23.16
CA ASP A 103 -5.90 -23.94 22.47
C ASP A 103 -6.10 -23.17 21.16
N LEU A 104 -5.10 -22.38 20.78
CA LEU A 104 -5.12 -21.52 19.59
C LEU A 104 -4.02 -21.98 18.62
N ARG A 105 -4.41 -22.48 17.45
CA ARG A 105 -3.50 -22.97 16.42
C ARG A 105 -3.11 -21.82 15.50
N GLN A 106 -1.79 -21.63 15.36
CA GLN A 106 -1.22 -20.65 14.43
C GLN A 106 -1.71 -20.90 13.00
N GLY A 107 -2.16 -19.83 12.34
CA GLY A 107 -2.65 -19.84 10.96
C GLY A 107 -4.09 -20.34 10.78
N GLU A 108 -4.67 -21.04 11.77
CA GLU A 108 -6.06 -21.52 11.72
C GLU A 108 -6.97 -20.63 12.58
N GLU A 109 -6.70 -20.56 13.88
CA GLU A 109 -7.50 -19.78 14.81
C GLU A 109 -6.92 -18.39 15.12
N ILE A 110 -5.58 -18.28 15.04
CA ILE A 110 -4.84 -17.08 15.41
C ILE A 110 -3.64 -16.87 14.50
N THR A 111 -3.25 -15.63 14.26
CA THR A 111 -1.90 -15.28 13.79
C THR A 111 -1.12 -14.65 14.93
N VAL A 112 0.09 -15.14 15.21
CA VAL A 112 0.93 -14.65 16.32
C VAL A 112 2.14 -13.94 15.77
N ASN A 113 2.21 -12.64 16.01
CA ASN A 113 3.31 -11.79 15.61
C ASN A 113 3.69 -10.80 16.72
N THR A 114 4.86 -10.18 16.54
CA THR A 114 5.34 -9.10 17.38
C THR A 114 6.39 -8.27 16.66
N ARG A 115 6.54 -7.01 17.05
CA ARG A 115 7.70 -6.17 16.74
C ARG A 115 8.48 -5.80 18.02
N GLY A 116 8.28 -6.57 19.06
CA GLY A 116 9.02 -6.45 20.33
C GLY A 116 10.32 -7.26 20.32
N THR A 117 11.32 -6.80 21.06
CA THR A 117 12.66 -7.44 21.13
C THR A 117 12.82 -8.44 22.28
N THR A 118 11.76 -8.71 23.03
CA THR A 118 11.79 -9.68 24.14
C THR A 118 11.88 -11.09 23.56
N SER A 119 12.94 -11.84 23.88
CA SER A 119 13.21 -13.16 23.31
C SER A 119 12.20 -14.25 23.72
N ASP A 120 11.69 -14.18 24.95
CA ASP A 120 10.72 -15.11 25.49
C ASP A 120 9.49 -14.33 25.97
N VAL A 121 8.44 -14.36 25.16
CA VAL A 121 7.17 -13.70 25.49
C VAL A 121 6.26 -14.70 26.20
N SER A 122 5.73 -14.31 27.34
CA SER A 122 4.79 -15.13 28.11
C SER A 122 3.61 -14.33 28.61
N PHE A 123 2.48 -15.01 28.71
CA PHE A 123 1.21 -14.55 29.25
C PHE A 123 0.77 -15.54 30.33
N ASP A 124 0.47 -15.05 31.52
CA ASP A 124 -0.06 -15.86 32.62
C ASP A 124 -1.42 -15.29 33.04
N LYS A 125 -2.48 -15.94 32.59
CA LYS A 125 -3.86 -15.52 32.85
C LYS A 125 -4.07 -14.02 32.63
N THR A 126 -3.50 -13.50 31.52
CA THR A 126 -3.58 -12.09 31.16
C THR A 126 -5.02 -11.72 30.83
N PRO A 127 -5.61 -10.71 31.51
CA PRO A 127 -6.99 -10.32 31.30
C PRO A 127 -7.26 -9.86 29.86
N ILE A 128 -8.46 -10.17 29.36
CA ILE A 128 -8.90 -9.81 28.02
C ILE A 128 -10.05 -8.80 28.13
N VAL A 129 -10.00 -7.75 27.30
CA VAL A 129 -11.01 -6.69 27.25
C VAL A 129 -11.43 -6.48 25.81
N PHE A 130 -12.73 -6.50 25.54
CA PHE A 130 -13.30 -6.06 24.28
C PHE A 130 -13.48 -4.54 24.31
N VAL A 131 -12.87 -3.84 23.38
CA VAL A 131 -12.85 -2.37 23.29
C VAL A 131 -13.52 -1.87 21.99
N GLY A 132 -14.48 -2.63 21.45
CA GLY A 132 -15.18 -2.23 20.23
C GLY A 132 -14.21 -2.11 19.04
N TYR A 133 -14.16 -0.93 18.45
CA TYR A 133 -13.20 -0.64 17.37
C TYR A 133 -11.84 -0.16 17.86
N GLY A 134 -11.66 0.05 19.18
CA GLY A 134 -10.39 0.50 19.76
C GLY A 134 -9.98 1.91 19.31
N VAL A 135 -10.92 2.79 19.04
CA VAL A 135 -10.68 4.13 18.49
C VAL A 135 -10.67 5.20 19.56
N THR A 136 -9.68 6.10 19.45
CA THR A 136 -9.62 7.38 20.20
C THR A 136 -9.51 8.52 19.18
N ALA A 137 -10.60 9.21 18.92
CA ALA A 137 -10.72 10.30 17.97
C ALA A 137 -11.38 11.52 18.65
N PRO A 138 -10.62 12.32 19.42
CA PRO A 138 -11.16 13.43 20.20
C PRO A 138 -11.81 14.51 19.32
N GLU A 139 -11.33 14.73 18.10
CA GLU A 139 -11.90 15.66 17.13
C GLU A 139 -13.29 15.24 16.64
N ARG A 140 -13.63 13.94 16.82
CA ARG A 140 -14.95 13.35 16.53
C ARG A 140 -15.78 13.13 17.79
N GLY A 141 -15.21 13.46 18.97
CA GLY A 141 -15.81 13.16 20.26
C GLY A 141 -15.98 11.66 20.49
N TRP A 142 -15.03 10.85 20.01
CA TRP A 142 -15.05 9.39 20.13
C TRP A 142 -13.92 8.86 21.00
N ASP A 143 -14.26 7.95 21.92
CA ASP A 143 -13.30 7.22 22.77
C ASP A 143 -13.89 5.87 23.17
N ASP A 144 -13.42 4.78 22.58
CA ASP A 144 -13.87 3.42 22.87
C ASP A 144 -13.37 2.91 24.23
N PHE A 145 -12.37 3.56 24.80
CA PHE A 145 -11.77 3.12 26.06
C PHE A 145 -12.45 3.71 27.31
N LYS A 146 -13.13 4.85 27.16
CA LYS A 146 -13.85 5.52 28.26
C LYS A 146 -13.03 5.70 29.55
N GLY A 147 -11.73 5.95 29.39
CA GLY A 147 -10.81 6.09 30.52
C GLY A 147 -10.42 4.79 31.22
N LEU A 148 -10.81 3.62 30.68
CA LEU A 148 -10.38 2.32 31.23
C LEU A 148 -8.87 2.18 31.11
N ASP A 149 -8.20 1.83 32.20
CA ASP A 149 -6.79 1.41 32.18
C ASP A 149 -6.67 0.02 31.56
N VAL A 150 -6.02 -0.03 30.40
CA VAL A 150 -5.79 -1.28 29.64
C VAL A 150 -4.33 -1.75 29.71
N LYS A 151 -3.50 -1.09 30.50
CA LYS A 151 -2.09 -1.45 30.65
C LYS A 151 -1.92 -2.91 31.05
N GLY A 152 -1.10 -3.63 30.28
CA GLY A 152 -0.82 -5.05 30.53
C GLY A 152 -1.97 -6.01 30.20
N LYS A 153 -3.06 -5.56 29.59
CA LYS A 153 -4.20 -6.41 29.17
C LYS A 153 -4.11 -6.75 27.68
N ILE A 154 -4.84 -7.77 27.27
CA ILE A 154 -5.08 -8.12 25.87
C ILE A 154 -6.35 -7.41 25.42
N LEU A 155 -6.27 -6.67 24.32
CA LEU A 155 -7.42 -6.04 23.69
C LEU A 155 -8.01 -6.96 22.63
N VAL A 156 -9.33 -7.00 22.54
CA VAL A 156 -10.04 -7.60 21.42
C VAL A 156 -10.73 -6.47 20.69
N GLU A 157 -10.48 -6.35 19.39
CA GLU A 157 -10.90 -5.21 18.57
C GLU A 157 -11.56 -5.65 17.27
N LEU A 158 -12.56 -4.89 16.84
CA LEU A 158 -13.15 -5.01 15.51
C LEU A 158 -12.24 -4.32 14.49
N ILE A 159 -12.07 -4.94 13.33
CA ILE A 159 -11.42 -4.31 12.18
C ILE A 159 -12.37 -3.26 11.57
N ASN A 160 -11.82 -2.29 10.83
CA ASN A 160 -12.50 -1.14 10.25
C ASN A 160 -12.88 -0.10 11.32
N ASP A 161 -13.72 0.86 10.99
CA ASP A 161 -14.22 1.90 11.89
C ASP A 161 -15.76 1.80 12.08
N PRO A 162 -16.33 2.53 13.03
CA PRO A 162 -17.73 2.38 13.39
C PRO A 162 -18.74 2.62 12.26
N ASP A 163 -18.40 3.45 11.26
CA ASP A 163 -19.32 3.79 10.18
C ASP A 163 -19.41 2.72 9.08
N PHE A 164 -18.51 1.73 9.09
CA PHE A 164 -18.42 0.71 8.03
C PHE A 164 -19.78 0.05 7.73
N VAL A 165 -20.53 -0.35 8.76
CA VAL A 165 -21.83 -1.03 8.60
C VAL A 165 -22.97 -0.05 8.44
N GLU A 166 -22.87 1.13 9.05
CA GLU A 166 -23.92 2.16 9.08
C GLU A 166 -23.39 3.51 8.59
N PRO A 167 -23.04 3.61 7.29
CA PRO A 167 -22.37 4.81 6.75
C PRO A 167 -23.20 6.10 6.87
N GLN A 168 -24.53 5.97 7.06
CA GLN A 168 -25.41 7.12 7.29
C GLN A 168 -25.14 7.83 8.62
N LEU A 169 -24.42 7.21 9.56
CA LEU A 169 -24.05 7.85 10.83
C LEU A 169 -23.07 9.01 10.63
N MET A 170 -22.25 8.96 9.58
CA MET A 170 -21.28 9.99 9.21
C MET A 170 -20.34 10.41 10.36
N THR A 171 -20.16 9.56 11.35
CA THR A 171 -19.30 9.84 12.52
C THR A 171 -17.82 9.84 12.13
N PHE A 172 -17.46 8.91 11.24
CA PHE A 172 -16.12 8.79 10.66
C PHE A 172 -16.05 9.21 9.19
N GLY A 173 -17.11 9.81 8.66
CA GLY A 173 -17.20 10.27 7.28
C GLY A 173 -17.91 9.30 6.36
N GLY A 174 -18.64 8.35 6.90
CA GLY A 174 -19.48 7.41 6.16
C GLY A 174 -18.73 6.13 5.78
N LYS A 175 -18.99 5.62 4.58
CA LYS A 175 -18.48 4.30 4.15
C LYS A 175 -16.95 4.22 4.00
N ALA A 176 -16.29 5.35 3.69
CA ALA A 176 -14.85 5.37 3.48
C ALA A 176 -14.10 5.10 4.79
N MET A 177 -13.24 4.08 4.78
CA MET A 177 -12.41 3.79 5.95
C MET A 177 -11.52 5.01 6.28
N THR A 178 -11.48 5.36 7.55
CA THR A 178 -10.49 6.30 8.06
C THR A 178 -9.21 5.58 8.50
N TYR A 179 -8.14 6.31 8.82
CA TYR A 179 -6.93 5.70 9.39
C TYR A 179 -7.24 4.93 10.69
N TYR A 180 -8.24 5.35 11.45
CA TYR A 180 -8.72 4.63 12.65
C TYR A 180 -9.21 3.21 12.36
N GLY A 181 -9.68 2.94 11.14
CA GLY A 181 -10.13 1.62 10.70
C GLY A 181 -8.99 0.65 10.36
N ARG A 182 -7.78 1.14 10.15
CA ARG A 182 -6.62 0.33 9.76
C ARG A 182 -6.13 -0.55 10.90
N TRP A 183 -5.71 -1.78 10.58
CA TRP A 183 -5.11 -2.70 11.54
C TRP A 183 -3.83 -2.13 12.18
N THR A 184 -3.06 -1.35 11.44
CA THR A 184 -1.88 -0.65 11.94
C THR A 184 -2.23 0.29 13.09
N TYR A 185 -3.31 1.08 12.94
CA TYR A 185 -3.77 1.97 14.00
C TYR A 185 -4.13 1.20 15.29
N LYS A 186 -4.77 0.02 15.17
CA LYS A 186 -5.14 -0.81 16.33
C LYS A 186 -3.91 -1.18 17.19
N TYR A 187 -2.84 -1.62 16.53
CA TYR A 187 -1.60 -1.94 17.23
C TYR A 187 -0.92 -0.69 17.82
N GLU A 188 -0.90 0.42 17.08
CA GLU A 188 -0.33 1.69 17.54
C GLU A 188 -1.07 2.23 18.79
N GLU A 189 -2.41 2.21 18.78
CA GLU A 189 -3.20 2.71 19.92
C GLU A 189 -3.03 1.82 21.14
N ALA A 190 -3.00 0.51 20.95
CA ALA A 190 -2.71 -0.45 22.02
C ALA A 190 -1.33 -0.20 22.64
N ALA A 191 -0.30 0.04 21.81
CA ALA A 191 1.05 0.37 22.28
C ALA A 191 1.06 1.69 23.08
N ARG A 192 0.42 2.75 22.57
CA ARG A 192 0.31 4.04 23.28
C ARG A 192 -0.33 3.90 24.65
N ARG A 193 -1.24 2.94 24.82
CA ARG A 193 -1.94 2.66 26.08
C ARG A 193 -1.23 1.60 26.95
N GLY A 194 -0.12 1.05 26.49
CA GLY A 194 0.65 0.05 27.20
C GLY A 194 -0.07 -1.31 27.33
N ALA A 195 -0.98 -1.63 26.43
CA ALA A 195 -1.61 -2.95 26.36
C ALA A 195 -0.56 -4.04 26.08
N ALA A 196 -0.80 -5.25 26.60
CA ALA A 196 0.11 -6.38 26.39
C ALA A 196 -0.03 -6.98 25.00
N GLY A 197 -1.20 -6.87 24.37
CA GLY A 197 -1.45 -7.39 23.04
C GLY A 197 -2.80 -6.99 22.48
N VAL A 198 -2.98 -7.27 21.20
CA VAL A 198 -4.22 -7.06 20.46
C VAL A 198 -4.61 -8.32 19.71
N LEU A 199 -5.88 -8.67 19.76
CA LEU A 199 -6.53 -9.67 18.94
C LEU A 199 -7.55 -8.97 18.05
N ILE A 200 -7.21 -8.72 16.80
CA ILE A 200 -8.14 -8.15 15.82
C ILE A 200 -9.08 -9.27 15.35
N ILE A 201 -10.37 -9.07 15.46
CA ILE A 201 -11.37 -10.02 14.93
C ILE A 201 -11.39 -9.88 13.42
N HIS A 202 -11.07 -10.96 12.71
CA HIS A 202 -11.22 -11.00 11.27
C HIS A 202 -12.70 -11.07 10.88
N ASP A 203 -13.05 -10.18 9.96
CA ASP A 203 -14.33 -10.15 9.27
C ASP A 203 -14.03 -9.84 7.79
N ALA A 204 -14.40 -10.74 6.89
CA ALA A 204 -13.99 -10.64 5.50
C ALA A 204 -14.49 -9.36 4.81
N ASP A 205 -15.72 -8.95 5.11
CA ASP A 205 -16.28 -7.74 4.53
C ASP A 205 -15.60 -6.48 5.08
N ALA A 206 -15.39 -6.43 6.40
CA ALA A 206 -14.77 -5.28 7.05
C ALA A 206 -13.25 -5.18 6.79
N ALA A 207 -12.57 -6.31 6.65
CA ALA A 207 -11.15 -6.36 6.27
C ALA A 207 -10.92 -6.15 4.77
N SER A 208 -11.93 -6.45 3.94
CA SER A 208 -11.89 -6.45 2.46
C SER A 208 -11.11 -7.61 1.86
N TYR A 209 -10.80 -8.65 2.63
CA TYR A 209 -10.11 -9.88 2.18
C TYR A 209 -10.40 -11.04 3.14
N GLY A 210 -10.19 -12.28 2.63
CA GLY A 210 -10.44 -13.51 3.37
C GLY A 210 -9.35 -13.84 4.41
N TRP A 211 -9.62 -14.88 5.23
CA TRP A 211 -8.68 -15.36 6.24
C TRP A 211 -7.36 -15.86 5.66
N ASP A 212 -7.37 -16.43 4.45
CA ASP A 212 -6.15 -16.94 3.80
C ASP A 212 -5.16 -15.81 3.52
N THR A 213 -5.64 -14.63 3.13
CA THR A 213 -4.81 -13.43 2.97
C THR A 213 -4.16 -13.05 4.32
N VAL A 214 -4.94 -13.01 5.41
CA VAL A 214 -4.40 -12.73 6.75
C VAL A 214 -3.36 -13.77 7.14
N ARG A 215 -3.67 -15.06 6.95
CA ARG A 215 -2.75 -16.16 7.26
C ARG A 215 -1.42 -16.03 6.52
N ASN A 216 -1.48 -15.85 5.20
CA ASN A 216 -0.29 -15.81 4.35
C ASN A 216 0.56 -14.56 4.63
N SER A 217 -0.06 -13.39 4.76
CA SER A 217 0.62 -12.13 5.14
C SER A 217 1.25 -12.18 6.55
N ASN A 218 0.82 -13.13 7.39
CA ASN A 218 1.33 -13.28 8.76
C ASN A 218 2.12 -14.57 8.98
N ASN A 219 2.41 -15.32 7.91
CA ASN A 219 3.18 -16.55 7.96
C ASN A 219 4.64 -16.28 7.60
N GLY A 220 5.40 -15.70 8.50
CA GLY A 220 6.79 -15.37 8.22
C GLY A 220 7.36 -14.35 9.17
N SER A 221 8.50 -13.80 8.81
CA SER A 221 9.14 -12.73 9.54
C SER A 221 8.31 -11.44 9.49
N LYS A 222 8.31 -10.71 10.60
CA LYS A 222 7.85 -9.32 10.63
C LYS A 222 9.03 -8.38 10.64
N PHE A 223 8.79 -7.17 10.19
CA PHE A 223 9.82 -6.14 10.12
C PHE A 223 9.30 -4.84 10.71
N ASP A 224 10.20 -4.02 11.21
CA ASP A 224 9.94 -2.61 11.55
C ASP A 224 11.22 -1.80 11.34
N ILE A 225 11.08 -0.50 11.19
CA ILE A 225 12.21 0.43 11.18
C ILE A 225 12.96 0.32 12.50
N VAL A 226 14.28 0.37 12.45
CA VAL A 226 15.10 0.41 13.67
C VAL A 226 14.77 1.69 14.45
N ARG A 227 14.11 1.52 15.60
CA ARG A 227 13.71 2.62 16.50
C ARG A 227 14.61 2.68 17.71
N ALA A 228 14.83 3.87 18.24
CA ALA A 228 15.61 4.07 19.47
C ALA A 228 14.97 3.36 20.69
N ASP A 229 13.64 3.34 20.76
CA ASP A 229 12.87 2.58 21.76
C ASP A 229 11.80 1.73 21.10
N PRO A 230 12.09 0.45 20.79
CA PRO A 230 11.12 -0.45 20.19
C PRO A 230 9.93 -0.79 21.08
N SER A 231 10.07 -0.67 22.41
CA SER A 231 9.03 -1.09 23.36
C SER A 231 7.78 -0.21 23.33
N THR A 232 7.91 1.01 22.83
CA THR A 232 6.81 1.98 22.73
C THR A 232 6.08 1.92 21.41
N ALA A 233 6.61 1.20 20.42
CA ALA A 233 6.09 1.20 19.06
C ALA A 233 5.04 0.10 18.81
N SER A 234 5.03 -0.97 19.62
CA SER A 234 4.25 -2.16 19.36
C SER A 234 3.91 -2.89 20.67
N PRO A 235 2.71 -3.48 20.80
CA PRO A 235 2.41 -4.36 21.92
C PRO A 235 3.20 -5.68 21.80
N LYS A 236 3.30 -6.44 22.89
CA LYS A 236 3.99 -7.74 22.87
C LYS A 236 3.35 -8.72 21.91
N LEU A 237 2.04 -8.70 21.72
CA LEU A 237 1.28 -9.56 20.82
C LEU A 237 0.52 -8.70 19.80
N GLU A 238 0.89 -8.82 18.53
CA GLU A 238 0.13 -8.34 17.37
C GLU A 238 -0.54 -9.54 16.71
N SER A 239 -1.87 -9.59 16.72
CA SER A 239 -2.57 -10.80 16.35
C SER A 239 -3.90 -10.53 15.69
N TRP A 240 -4.28 -11.43 14.80
CA TRP A 240 -5.64 -11.60 14.32
C TRP A 240 -6.19 -12.91 14.86
N ILE A 241 -7.48 -12.95 15.12
CA ILE A 241 -8.22 -14.18 15.37
C ILE A 241 -9.30 -14.38 14.32
N SER A 242 -9.54 -15.62 13.91
CA SER A 242 -10.59 -15.92 12.95
C SER A 242 -11.96 -15.57 13.53
N HIS A 243 -12.93 -15.30 12.65
CA HIS A 243 -14.32 -15.00 13.06
C HIS A 243 -14.89 -16.10 13.97
N GLU A 244 -14.69 -17.35 13.59
CA GLU A 244 -15.14 -18.51 14.36
C GLU A 244 -14.49 -18.60 15.74
N THR A 245 -13.21 -18.26 15.82
CA THR A 245 -12.50 -18.21 17.11
C THR A 245 -13.04 -17.10 18.00
N ALA A 246 -13.35 -15.93 17.41
CA ALA A 246 -13.99 -14.84 18.15
C ALA A 246 -15.37 -15.23 18.68
N ASP A 247 -16.23 -15.83 17.85
CA ASP A 247 -17.55 -16.32 18.27
C ASP A 247 -17.44 -17.32 19.45
N ARG A 248 -16.50 -18.25 19.38
CA ARG A 248 -16.24 -19.22 20.46
C ARG A 248 -15.77 -18.52 21.73
N LEU A 249 -14.90 -17.53 21.62
CA LEU A 249 -14.39 -16.74 22.74
C LEU A 249 -15.53 -16.00 23.45
N PHE A 250 -16.34 -15.25 22.71
CA PHE A 250 -17.44 -14.47 23.28
C PHE A 250 -18.53 -15.36 23.88
N LYS A 251 -18.88 -16.45 23.20
CA LYS A 251 -19.82 -17.43 23.74
C LYS A 251 -19.32 -18.05 25.05
N ALA A 252 -18.03 -18.37 25.13
CA ALA A 252 -17.42 -18.89 26.37
C ALA A 252 -17.39 -17.84 27.50
N ALA A 253 -17.35 -16.55 27.15
CA ALA A 253 -17.50 -15.44 28.10
C ALA A 253 -18.95 -15.16 28.51
N GLY A 254 -19.92 -15.88 27.94
CA GLY A 254 -21.36 -15.66 28.18
C GLY A 254 -21.92 -14.44 27.46
N LEU A 255 -21.28 -14.02 26.36
CA LEU A 255 -21.61 -12.81 25.58
C LEU A 255 -22.00 -13.18 24.14
N ASP A 256 -22.77 -12.31 23.52
CA ASP A 256 -23.11 -12.39 22.11
C ASP A 256 -22.29 -11.35 21.32
N LEU A 257 -21.42 -11.83 20.41
CA LEU A 257 -20.56 -10.95 19.62
C LEU A 257 -21.37 -10.11 18.62
N ALA A 258 -22.46 -10.63 18.06
CA ALA A 258 -23.30 -9.89 17.13
C ALA A 258 -23.97 -8.69 17.83
N ASP A 259 -24.51 -8.89 19.02
CA ASP A 259 -25.06 -7.82 19.86
C ASP A 259 -23.98 -6.75 20.19
N LEU A 260 -22.77 -7.19 20.51
CA LEU A 260 -21.68 -6.28 20.87
C LEU A 260 -21.17 -5.49 19.68
N ARG A 261 -21.15 -6.07 18.49
CA ARG A 261 -20.85 -5.35 17.24
C ARG A 261 -21.84 -4.21 16.99
N VAL A 262 -23.13 -4.41 17.27
CA VAL A 262 -24.13 -3.33 17.17
C VAL A 262 -23.85 -2.23 18.21
N LYS A 263 -23.59 -2.60 19.46
CA LYS A 263 -23.31 -1.64 20.54
C LYS A 263 -22.05 -0.83 20.29
N ALA A 264 -21.00 -1.46 19.71
CA ALA A 264 -19.72 -0.82 19.43
C ALA A 264 -19.81 0.33 18.40
N ARG A 265 -20.89 0.46 17.64
CA ARG A 265 -21.13 1.57 16.70
C ARG A 265 -21.65 2.84 17.37
N SER A 266 -21.87 2.81 18.69
CA SER A 266 -22.38 3.94 19.45
C SER A 266 -21.27 4.63 20.25
N LYS A 267 -21.31 5.96 20.30
CA LYS A 267 -20.47 6.74 21.22
C LYS A 267 -20.67 6.39 22.69
N ASP A 268 -21.80 5.75 23.02
CA ASP A 268 -22.12 5.33 24.39
C ASP A 268 -21.57 3.94 24.72
N PHE A 269 -20.91 3.28 23.76
CA PHE A 269 -20.28 1.98 23.99
C PHE A 269 -19.34 2.04 25.21
N GLN A 270 -19.37 0.98 26.01
CA GLN A 270 -18.47 0.82 27.14
C GLN A 270 -17.61 -0.44 26.91
N PRO A 271 -16.30 -0.38 27.17
CA PRO A 271 -15.43 -1.54 27.06
C PRO A 271 -15.85 -2.64 28.04
N ILE A 272 -15.70 -3.89 27.65
CA ILE A 272 -16.21 -5.05 28.38
C ILE A 272 -15.05 -5.98 28.73
N ALA A 273 -14.79 -6.18 30.02
CA ALA A 273 -13.87 -7.21 30.48
C ALA A 273 -14.48 -8.59 30.23
N LEU A 274 -13.77 -9.47 29.51
CA LEU A 274 -14.19 -10.84 29.30
C LEU A 274 -13.78 -11.68 30.54
N ASN A 275 -14.68 -12.58 30.98
CA ASN A 275 -14.35 -13.56 32.01
C ASN A 275 -13.49 -14.70 31.48
N VAL A 276 -12.51 -14.34 30.64
CA VAL A 276 -11.55 -15.20 29.95
C VAL A 276 -10.18 -14.53 30.03
N THR A 277 -9.14 -15.32 30.13
CA THR A 277 -7.76 -14.82 30.12
C THR A 277 -6.92 -15.52 29.07
N LEU A 278 -5.80 -14.90 28.64
CA LEU A 278 -4.82 -15.50 27.76
C LEU A 278 -3.65 -16.06 28.56
N SER A 279 -3.23 -17.30 28.26
CA SER A 279 -2.01 -17.91 28.78
C SER A 279 -1.18 -18.53 27.67
N GLY A 280 0.10 -18.77 27.96
CA GLY A 280 1.04 -19.35 27.02
C GLY A 280 2.13 -18.38 26.61
N GLY A 281 2.72 -18.57 25.44
CA GLY A 281 3.79 -17.71 24.98
C GLY A 281 4.41 -18.18 23.67
N TYR A 282 5.51 -17.55 23.31
CA TYR A 282 6.28 -17.84 22.10
C TYR A 282 7.70 -17.29 22.23
N LYS A 283 8.59 -17.74 21.36
CA LYS A 283 9.96 -17.24 21.26
C LYS A 283 10.07 -16.25 20.13
N VAL A 284 10.97 -15.28 20.29
CA VAL A 284 11.27 -14.25 19.29
C VAL A 284 12.77 -14.22 19.05
N ALA A 285 13.18 -14.40 17.81
CA ALA A 285 14.51 -14.02 17.37
C ALA A 285 14.41 -12.64 16.68
N ALA A 286 15.20 -11.69 17.15
CA ALA A 286 15.27 -10.36 16.55
C ALA A 286 16.67 -10.10 16.02
N SER A 287 16.79 -9.62 14.78
CA SER A 287 18.03 -9.27 14.14
C SER A 287 17.91 -7.99 13.34
N GLU A 288 18.96 -7.20 13.27
CA GLU A 288 19.01 -6.05 12.36
C GLU A 288 19.38 -6.53 10.97
N ILE A 289 18.69 -5.97 9.98
CA ILE A 289 18.89 -6.26 8.57
C ILE A 289 18.95 -4.95 7.81
N THR A 290 19.50 -5.01 6.61
CA THR A 290 19.43 -3.92 5.65
C THR A 290 18.82 -4.45 4.38
N THR A 291 17.77 -3.78 3.91
CA THR A 291 17.18 -3.93 2.59
C THR A 291 17.28 -2.61 1.83
N HIS A 292 16.76 -2.50 0.61
CA HIS A 292 17.11 -1.38 -0.24
C HIS A 292 15.90 -0.83 -1.02
N ASN A 293 15.67 0.47 -0.90
CA ASN A 293 14.90 1.20 -1.91
C ASN A 293 15.76 1.37 -3.16
N ILE A 294 15.21 1.10 -4.34
CA ILE A 294 15.90 1.29 -5.62
C ILE A 294 15.52 2.65 -6.17
N ILE A 295 16.50 3.50 -6.47
CA ILE A 295 16.27 4.89 -6.87
C ILE A 295 17.04 5.22 -8.14
N ALA A 296 16.31 5.65 -9.18
CA ALA A 296 16.88 6.08 -10.44
C ALA A 296 16.47 7.53 -10.73
N ARG A 297 17.36 8.31 -11.30
CA ARG A 297 17.15 9.74 -11.59
C ARG A 297 17.42 10.07 -13.05
N LEU A 298 16.52 10.85 -13.64
CA LEU A 298 16.72 11.56 -14.89
C LEU A 298 16.80 13.06 -14.58
N PRO A 299 17.99 13.68 -14.54
CA PRO A 299 18.14 15.08 -14.12
C PRO A 299 17.39 16.05 -15.03
N GLY A 300 16.75 17.02 -14.42
CA GLY A 300 16.11 18.14 -15.10
C GLY A 300 17.13 19.11 -15.71
N THR A 301 16.72 19.80 -16.77
CA THR A 301 17.59 20.73 -17.49
C THR A 301 17.59 22.15 -16.92
N LYS A 302 16.56 22.50 -16.14
CA LYS A 302 16.34 23.86 -15.65
C LYS A 302 16.17 23.95 -14.13
N TYR A 303 15.46 22.98 -13.58
CA TYR A 303 15.18 22.88 -12.13
C TYR A 303 15.58 21.47 -11.64
N PRO A 304 16.87 21.14 -11.66
CA PRO A 304 17.32 19.78 -11.34
C PRO A 304 17.04 19.36 -9.89
N ASP A 305 16.86 20.30 -8.97
CA ASP A 305 16.57 20.01 -7.57
C ASP A 305 15.06 19.85 -7.26
N GLU A 306 14.20 20.18 -8.22
CA GLU A 306 12.77 19.91 -8.14
C GLU A 306 12.48 18.54 -8.75
N THR A 307 11.78 17.68 -8.01
CA THR A 307 11.57 16.28 -8.40
C THR A 307 10.11 15.95 -8.61
N VAL A 308 9.82 15.18 -9.66
CA VAL A 308 8.56 14.47 -9.87
C VAL A 308 8.83 13.00 -9.64
N LEU A 309 8.12 12.39 -8.68
CA LEU A 309 8.32 10.99 -8.30
C LEU A 309 7.39 10.07 -9.08
N PHE A 310 7.90 8.89 -9.41
CA PHE A 310 7.12 7.72 -9.79
C PHE A 310 7.52 6.60 -8.84
N THR A 311 6.55 5.98 -8.20
CA THR A 311 6.80 5.01 -7.13
C THR A 311 5.99 3.73 -7.32
N GLY A 312 6.47 2.66 -6.74
CA GLY A 312 5.83 1.37 -6.55
C GLY A 312 6.75 0.53 -5.69
N HIS A 313 6.28 -0.59 -5.13
CA HIS A 313 7.14 -1.47 -4.35
C HIS A 313 7.64 -2.64 -5.18
N TRP A 314 8.87 -3.09 -4.88
CA TRP A 314 9.47 -4.21 -5.60
C TRP A 314 9.34 -5.54 -4.85
N ASP A 315 9.17 -5.51 -3.53
CA ASP A 315 9.03 -6.70 -2.71
C ASP A 315 7.65 -7.34 -2.85
N HIS A 316 7.57 -8.62 -2.49
CA HIS A 316 6.34 -9.32 -2.22
C HIS A 316 6.57 -10.35 -1.10
N LEU A 317 5.66 -11.27 -0.88
CA LEU A 317 5.64 -12.11 0.31
C LEU A 317 6.66 -13.26 0.31
N GLY A 318 7.37 -13.51 -0.79
CA GLY A 318 8.33 -14.60 -0.86
C GLY A 318 7.67 -15.98 -0.74
N ILE A 319 8.20 -16.84 0.13
CA ILE A 319 7.61 -18.13 0.46
C ILE A 319 6.48 -17.91 1.47
N CYS A 320 5.28 -17.75 1.00
CA CYS A 320 4.10 -17.41 1.82
C CYS A 320 3.28 -18.64 2.26
N ALA A 321 3.34 -19.74 1.51
CA ALA A 321 2.55 -20.94 1.75
C ALA A 321 3.44 -22.20 1.82
N PRO A 322 4.32 -22.33 2.83
CA PRO A 322 5.37 -23.36 2.87
C PRO A 322 4.86 -24.81 2.84
N GLU A 323 3.61 -25.04 3.27
CA GLU A 323 2.97 -26.35 3.29
C GLU A 323 2.17 -26.66 2.01
N ALA A 324 1.99 -25.69 1.12
CA ALA A 324 1.29 -25.88 -0.15
C ALA A 324 2.18 -26.56 -1.20
N ALA A 325 1.57 -27.10 -2.26
CA ALA A 325 2.31 -27.62 -3.41
C ALA A 325 3.05 -26.49 -4.14
N ASP A 326 2.38 -25.37 -4.32
CA ASP A 326 2.97 -24.10 -4.71
C ASP A 326 3.18 -23.25 -3.45
N LYS A 327 4.42 -22.86 -3.22
CA LYS A 327 4.85 -22.21 -1.97
C LYS A 327 5.13 -20.72 -2.14
N ILE A 328 5.30 -20.27 -3.40
CA ILE A 328 5.81 -18.95 -3.71
C ILE A 328 4.62 -18.03 -4.00
N CYS A 329 4.52 -16.93 -3.29
CA CYS A 329 3.66 -15.82 -3.68
C CYS A 329 4.44 -14.98 -4.70
N ASN A 330 4.23 -15.25 -5.98
CA ASN A 330 4.99 -14.61 -7.06
C ASN A 330 4.65 -13.12 -7.24
N GLY A 331 3.45 -12.69 -6.85
CA GLY A 331 3.05 -11.28 -6.87
C GLY A 331 3.14 -10.69 -8.27
N ALA A 332 2.48 -11.33 -9.23
CA ALA A 332 2.54 -10.88 -10.62
C ALA A 332 1.74 -9.59 -10.82
N VAL A 333 0.57 -9.49 -10.21
CA VAL A 333 -0.21 -8.25 -10.15
C VAL A 333 0.33 -7.35 -9.04
N ASP A 334 0.48 -7.89 -7.85
CA ASP A 334 0.96 -7.21 -6.65
C ASP A 334 2.44 -7.55 -6.35
N ASN A 335 3.47 -6.74 -6.68
CA ASN A 335 3.36 -5.54 -7.49
C ASN A 335 4.25 -5.63 -8.74
N GLY A 336 4.28 -6.81 -9.38
CA GLY A 336 4.97 -6.99 -10.67
C GLY A 336 4.49 -5.99 -11.73
N THR A 337 3.18 -5.69 -11.75
CA THR A 337 2.59 -4.72 -12.68
C THR A 337 3.12 -3.31 -12.45
N GLY A 338 3.20 -2.85 -11.20
CA GLY A 338 3.67 -1.50 -10.86
C GLY A 338 5.13 -1.29 -11.21
N ILE A 339 6.03 -2.23 -10.81
CA ILE A 339 7.47 -2.10 -11.09
C ILE A 339 7.80 -2.28 -12.57
N ALA A 340 7.07 -3.12 -13.31
CA ALA A 340 7.22 -3.22 -14.76
C ALA A 340 6.75 -1.93 -15.46
N THR A 341 5.67 -1.31 -14.98
CA THR A 341 5.21 -0.01 -15.46
C THR A 341 6.22 1.09 -15.15
N LEU A 342 6.85 1.05 -13.98
CA LEU A 342 7.92 1.99 -13.60
C LEU A 342 9.10 1.92 -14.59
N LEU A 343 9.51 0.70 -14.99
CA LEU A 343 10.54 0.49 -16.01
C LEU A 343 10.12 1.02 -17.39
N GLU A 344 8.87 0.80 -17.79
CA GLU A 344 8.37 1.29 -19.06
C GLU A 344 8.26 2.82 -19.11
N LEU A 345 7.83 3.44 -18.02
CA LEU A 345 7.84 4.91 -17.88
C LEU A 345 9.27 5.46 -17.96
N ALA A 346 10.23 4.78 -17.34
CA ALA A 346 11.63 5.18 -17.46
C ALA A 346 12.12 5.12 -18.91
N ARG A 347 11.77 4.08 -19.67
CA ARG A 347 12.06 3.97 -21.11
C ARG A 347 11.43 5.10 -21.92
N ALA A 348 10.19 5.47 -21.59
CA ALA A 348 9.48 6.56 -22.25
C ALA A 348 10.14 7.92 -21.98
N PHE A 349 10.43 8.25 -20.72
CA PHE A 349 11.11 9.51 -20.34
C PHE A 349 12.55 9.58 -20.87
N GLY A 350 13.28 8.46 -20.86
CA GLY A 350 14.66 8.41 -21.33
C GLY A 350 14.81 8.69 -22.83
N LYS A 351 13.80 8.34 -23.62
CA LYS A 351 13.76 8.61 -25.07
C LYS A 351 13.13 9.96 -25.43
N ALA A 352 12.41 10.57 -24.50
CA ALA A 352 11.79 11.87 -24.72
C ALA A 352 12.83 13.02 -24.61
N LYS A 353 12.40 14.23 -24.98
CA LYS A 353 13.17 15.43 -24.66
C LYS A 353 13.34 15.54 -23.14
N ARG A 354 14.58 15.82 -22.69
CA ARG A 354 14.88 16.04 -21.28
C ARG A 354 13.92 17.04 -20.65
N PRO A 355 13.29 16.70 -19.53
CA PRO A 355 12.35 17.58 -18.85
C PRO A 355 13.07 18.77 -18.16
N GLU A 356 12.31 19.77 -17.76
CA GLU A 356 12.86 20.91 -17.03
C GLU A 356 13.16 20.56 -15.56
N ARG A 357 12.30 19.77 -14.91
CA ARG A 357 12.48 19.22 -13.56
C ARG A 357 13.02 17.79 -13.63
N SER A 358 13.63 17.30 -12.58
CA SER A 358 14.08 15.92 -12.47
C SER A 358 12.92 14.93 -12.38
N ILE A 359 13.03 13.79 -13.08
CA ILE A 359 12.20 12.61 -12.84
C ILE A 359 12.97 11.65 -11.94
N VAL A 360 12.32 11.16 -10.89
CA VAL A 360 12.88 10.16 -9.99
C VAL A 360 11.94 8.97 -9.94
N MET A 361 12.49 7.79 -10.26
CA MET A 361 11.82 6.51 -10.13
C MET A 361 12.26 5.86 -8.82
N ILE A 362 11.33 5.42 -7.99
CA ILE A 362 11.63 4.73 -6.74
C ILE A 362 10.84 3.43 -6.70
N ALA A 363 11.55 2.30 -6.59
CA ALA A 363 10.93 1.05 -6.20
C ALA A 363 11.23 0.81 -4.72
N PHE A 364 10.21 0.92 -3.89
CA PHE A 364 10.31 0.78 -2.44
C PHE A 364 10.46 -0.68 -2.04
N THR A 365 11.09 -0.93 -0.90
CA THR A 365 11.21 -2.22 -0.25
C THR A 365 10.23 -2.32 0.92
N ALA A 366 9.93 -3.54 1.34
CA ALA A 366 9.17 -3.82 2.57
C ALA A 366 7.81 -3.07 2.66
N GLU A 367 7.15 -2.87 1.52
CA GLU A 367 5.77 -2.38 1.48
C GLU A 367 4.85 -3.34 2.21
N GLU A 368 4.96 -4.63 1.90
CA GLU A 368 4.18 -5.74 2.44
C GLU A 368 4.32 -5.92 3.97
N SER A 369 5.33 -5.27 4.52
CA SER A 369 5.60 -5.27 5.97
C SER A 369 5.04 -4.04 6.68
N GLY A 370 4.28 -3.19 5.98
CA GLY A 370 3.64 -1.99 6.49
C GLY A 370 4.29 -0.69 6.00
N LEU A 371 4.57 -0.59 4.71
CA LEU A 371 5.07 0.61 4.02
C LEU A 371 6.46 1.06 4.52
N LEU A 372 7.31 0.11 4.95
CA LEU A 372 8.51 0.47 5.71
C LEU A 372 9.57 1.19 4.86
N GLY A 373 9.73 0.81 3.58
CA GLY A 373 10.67 1.46 2.67
C GLY A 373 10.29 2.90 2.36
N SER A 374 9.03 3.15 2.09
CA SER A 374 8.51 4.50 1.84
C SER A 374 8.46 5.35 3.12
N GLU A 375 8.15 4.76 4.28
CA GLU A 375 8.22 5.46 5.58
C GLU A 375 9.67 5.84 5.91
N TYR A 376 10.64 4.93 5.66
CA TYR A 376 12.06 5.22 5.83
C TYR A 376 12.53 6.34 4.91
N TYR A 377 12.15 6.28 3.61
CA TYR A 377 12.46 7.34 2.65
C TYR A 377 11.84 8.67 3.07
N ALA A 378 10.59 8.66 3.49
CA ALA A 378 9.90 9.88 3.89
C ALA A 378 10.50 10.51 5.17
N ALA A 379 11.10 9.70 6.06
CA ALA A 379 11.84 10.17 7.23
C ALA A 379 13.29 10.58 6.91
N ASN A 380 13.92 9.92 5.93
CA ASN A 380 15.31 10.12 5.51
C ASN A 380 15.39 10.34 3.98
N PRO A 381 14.80 11.41 3.44
CA PRO A 381 14.62 11.55 2.01
C PRO A 381 15.95 11.85 1.30
N VAL A 382 16.25 11.08 0.24
CA VAL A 382 17.40 11.36 -0.64
C VAL A 382 17.21 12.69 -1.39
N TYR A 383 15.98 13.02 -1.72
CA TYR A 383 15.59 14.30 -2.30
C TYR A 383 14.64 15.02 -1.34
N PRO A 384 14.90 16.30 -0.96
CA PRO A 384 14.07 17.02 0.01
C PRO A 384 12.58 16.99 -0.36
N LEU A 385 11.72 16.57 0.57
CA LEU A 385 10.28 16.48 0.33
C LEU A 385 9.67 17.84 0.00
N ALA A 386 10.22 18.93 0.54
CA ALA A 386 9.85 20.31 0.18
C ALA A 386 10.07 20.62 -1.31
N LYS A 387 11.07 19.99 -1.94
CA LYS A 387 11.38 20.12 -3.38
C LYS A 387 10.74 19.04 -4.23
N THR A 388 10.03 18.09 -3.63
CA THR A 388 9.20 17.12 -4.36
C THR A 388 7.91 17.81 -4.81
N VAL A 389 7.75 17.92 -6.12
CA VAL A 389 6.61 18.61 -6.76
C VAL A 389 5.33 17.85 -6.51
N ALA A 390 5.33 16.58 -6.87
CA ALA A 390 4.29 15.59 -6.67
C ALA A 390 4.85 14.20 -6.97
N GLY A 391 4.06 13.15 -6.70
CA GLY A 391 4.38 11.80 -7.12
C GLY A 391 3.17 11.03 -7.65
N ILE A 392 3.45 9.93 -8.34
CA ILE A 392 2.47 8.98 -8.86
C ILE A 392 2.88 7.60 -8.36
N ASN A 393 2.01 6.94 -7.61
CA ASN A 393 2.24 5.60 -7.08
C ASN A 393 1.50 4.56 -7.92
N MET A 394 2.15 3.45 -8.16
CA MET A 394 1.65 2.34 -8.97
C MET A 394 1.69 1.06 -8.16
N ASP A 395 0.52 0.47 -7.95
CA ASP A 395 0.36 -0.70 -7.11
C ASP A 395 -0.83 -1.52 -7.63
N ALA A 396 -0.62 -2.80 -7.86
CA ALA A 396 -1.63 -3.77 -8.31
C ALA A 396 -2.47 -3.27 -9.52
N LEU A 397 -1.80 -2.94 -10.64
CA LEU A 397 -2.47 -2.38 -11.82
C LEU A 397 -3.30 -3.42 -12.59
N ASN A 398 -4.33 -2.94 -13.30
CA ASN A 398 -5.31 -3.74 -14.01
C ASN A 398 -4.72 -4.54 -15.19
N VAL A 399 -4.96 -5.85 -15.21
CA VAL A 399 -4.53 -6.79 -16.26
C VAL A 399 -5.69 -7.39 -17.06
N ASN A 400 -6.92 -6.85 -16.91
CA ASN A 400 -8.15 -7.43 -17.44
C ASN A 400 -8.76 -6.63 -18.61
N GLY A 401 -8.01 -5.68 -19.18
CA GLY A 401 -8.41 -4.88 -20.34
C GLY A 401 -8.81 -3.44 -20.03
N ALA A 402 -9.16 -2.69 -21.06
CA ALA A 402 -9.48 -1.28 -20.98
C ALA A 402 -10.84 -1.01 -20.31
N THR A 403 -10.95 0.14 -19.62
CA THR A 403 -12.14 0.59 -18.91
C THR A 403 -12.61 1.97 -19.41
N LYS A 404 -13.88 2.29 -19.18
CA LYS A 404 -14.46 3.61 -19.49
C LYS A 404 -14.25 4.60 -18.36
N ASP A 405 -13.78 4.12 -17.23
CA ASP A 405 -13.59 4.90 -16.02
C ASP A 405 -12.18 4.74 -15.45
N ILE A 406 -11.84 5.66 -14.57
CA ILE A 406 -10.62 5.63 -13.77
C ILE A 406 -11.00 5.95 -12.33
N VAL A 407 -10.50 5.16 -11.41
CA VAL A 407 -10.64 5.39 -9.97
C VAL A 407 -9.44 6.18 -9.48
N VAL A 408 -9.68 7.20 -8.65
CA VAL A 408 -8.63 7.95 -7.94
C VAL A 408 -8.84 7.74 -6.46
N GLU A 409 -7.86 7.14 -5.82
CA GLU A 409 -7.88 6.98 -4.37
C GLU A 409 -7.65 8.33 -3.69
N GLY A 410 -8.49 8.67 -2.71
CA GLY A 410 -8.46 9.97 -2.08
C GLY A 410 -8.88 11.12 -2.99
N VAL A 411 -9.77 10.88 -3.95
CA VAL A 411 -10.34 11.92 -4.83
C VAL A 411 -10.90 13.08 -4.02
N GLY A 412 -10.68 14.31 -4.50
CA GLY A 412 -11.09 15.54 -3.80
C GLY A 412 -10.04 16.12 -2.85
N GLN A 413 -8.91 15.45 -2.65
CA GLN A 413 -7.86 15.87 -1.73
C GLN A 413 -6.89 16.89 -2.34
N SER A 414 -6.54 16.77 -3.62
CA SER A 414 -5.52 17.62 -4.24
C SER A 414 -5.89 18.10 -5.64
N SER A 415 -5.13 19.06 -6.16
CA SER A 415 -5.27 19.54 -7.54
C SER A 415 -4.74 18.55 -8.60
N LEU A 416 -4.17 17.41 -8.19
CA LEU A 416 -3.80 16.34 -9.12
C LEU A 416 -5.04 15.72 -9.78
N ASP A 417 -6.19 15.74 -9.11
CA ASP A 417 -7.46 15.26 -9.67
C ASP A 417 -7.85 16.02 -10.95
N ASP A 418 -7.56 17.33 -11.00
CA ASP A 418 -7.84 18.14 -12.19
C ASP A 418 -7.00 17.70 -13.39
N MET A 419 -5.76 17.24 -13.12
CA MET A 419 -4.88 16.67 -14.14
C MET A 419 -5.39 15.29 -14.61
N VAL A 420 -5.83 14.44 -13.67
CA VAL A 420 -6.44 13.16 -14.02
C VAL A 420 -7.67 13.39 -14.90
N ALA A 421 -8.58 14.29 -14.50
CA ALA A 421 -9.78 14.61 -15.29
C ALA A 421 -9.42 15.08 -16.73
N LEU A 422 -8.40 15.92 -16.85
CA LEU A 422 -7.95 16.42 -18.15
C LEU A 422 -7.40 15.31 -19.05
N TYR A 423 -6.52 14.46 -18.53
CA TYR A 423 -5.82 13.47 -19.34
C TYR A 423 -6.64 12.18 -19.55
N ALA A 424 -7.41 11.74 -18.56
CA ALA A 424 -8.38 10.65 -18.71
C ALA A 424 -9.48 11.03 -19.71
N GLY A 425 -9.95 12.29 -19.71
CA GLY A 425 -10.89 12.80 -20.71
C GLY A 425 -10.36 12.70 -22.14
N LYS A 426 -9.06 12.84 -22.38
CA LYS A 426 -8.43 12.61 -23.69
C LYS A 426 -8.44 11.14 -24.12
N GLN A 427 -8.55 10.23 -23.16
CA GLN A 427 -8.71 8.79 -23.38
C GLN A 427 -10.20 8.38 -23.43
N ASN A 428 -11.14 9.33 -23.38
CA ASN A 428 -12.59 9.10 -23.24
C ASN A 428 -12.96 8.35 -21.96
N ARG A 429 -12.19 8.52 -20.89
CA ARG A 429 -12.43 7.94 -19.56
C ARG A 429 -12.94 9.02 -18.60
N THR A 430 -13.77 8.62 -17.67
CA THR A 430 -14.31 9.49 -16.61
C THR A 430 -13.80 9.08 -15.25
N ILE A 431 -13.57 10.04 -14.34
CA ILE A 431 -13.26 9.72 -12.95
C ILE A 431 -14.53 9.18 -12.29
N THR A 432 -14.41 8.04 -11.63
CA THR A 432 -15.43 7.47 -10.75
C THR A 432 -14.92 7.41 -9.32
N PRO A 433 -15.82 7.53 -8.32
CA PRO A 433 -15.45 7.28 -6.93
C PRO A 433 -14.90 5.86 -6.74
N ASP A 434 -14.04 5.69 -5.74
CA ASP A 434 -13.60 4.38 -5.29
C ASP A 434 -14.81 3.48 -5.03
N PRO A 435 -14.94 2.33 -5.70
CA PRO A 435 -16.07 1.42 -5.50
C PRO A 435 -16.07 0.73 -4.14
N ARG A 436 -14.89 0.69 -3.48
CA ARG A 436 -14.70 0.04 -2.17
C ARG A 436 -13.97 0.95 -1.17
N PRO A 437 -14.52 2.15 -0.89
CA PRO A 437 -13.85 3.12 -0.02
C PRO A 437 -13.66 2.59 1.41
N GLU A 438 -14.45 1.60 1.82
CA GLU A 438 -14.30 0.88 3.08
C GLU A 438 -13.05 0.00 3.16
N ALA A 439 -12.44 -0.32 2.04
CA ALA A 439 -11.17 -1.05 2.02
C ALA A 439 -9.98 -0.17 2.45
N GLY A 440 -10.15 1.16 2.42
CA GLY A 440 -9.15 2.12 2.84
C GLY A 440 -7.91 2.14 1.95
N GLY A 441 -8.07 1.96 0.63
CA GLY A 441 -6.99 1.92 -0.36
C GLY A 441 -6.01 3.07 -0.22
N PHE A 442 -6.52 4.29 0.01
CA PHE A 442 -5.70 5.48 0.22
C PHE A 442 -4.65 5.38 1.36
N PHE A 443 -4.80 4.45 2.30
CA PHE A 443 -3.86 4.26 3.42
C PHE A 443 -3.00 3.00 3.26
N ARG A 444 -3.07 2.30 2.11
CA ARG A 444 -2.57 0.92 1.99
C ARG A 444 -1.31 0.78 1.15
N SER A 445 -0.81 1.85 0.51
CA SER A 445 0.36 1.77 -0.35
C SER A 445 1.36 2.91 -0.09
N ASP A 446 2.50 2.85 -0.71
CA ASP A 446 3.72 3.64 -0.50
C ASP A 446 3.59 5.15 -0.67
N HIS A 447 2.51 5.63 -1.28
CA HIS A 447 2.24 7.07 -1.36
C HIS A 447 1.94 7.67 0.01
N PHE A 448 1.33 6.89 0.92
CA PHE A 448 0.78 7.42 2.15
C PHE A 448 1.83 8.00 3.12
N PRO A 449 3.00 7.41 3.35
CA PRO A 449 4.05 8.03 4.15
C PRO A 449 4.53 9.39 3.64
N LEU A 450 4.55 9.60 2.30
CA LEU A 450 4.89 10.89 1.70
C LEU A 450 3.74 11.89 1.85
N VAL A 451 2.49 11.43 1.68
CA VAL A 451 1.27 12.21 1.89
C VAL A 451 1.21 12.78 3.30
N LYS A 452 1.46 11.96 4.33
CA LYS A 452 1.54 12.40 5.74
C LYS A 452 2.52 13.56 5.94
N ARG A 453 3.54 13.67 5.10
CA ARG A 453 4.56 14.74 5.13
C ARG A 453 4.27 15.86 4.13
N GLY A 454 3.07 15.86 3.56
CA GLY A 454 2.54 16.95 2.74
C GLY A 454 2.87 16.86 1.24
N VAL A 455 3.53 15.82 0.75
CA VAL A 455 3.77 15.66 -0.69
C VAL A 455 2.46 15.24 -1.37
N PRO A 456 1.95 15.98 -2.39
CA PRO A 456 0.81 15.53 -3.17
C PRO A 456 1.18 14.27 -3.96
N MET A 457 0.50 13.17 -3.69
CA MET A 457 0.68 11.91 -4.40
C MET A 457 -0.61 11.51 -5.10
N LEU A 458 -0.48 10.94 -6.28
CA LEU A 458 -1.57 10.40 -7.08
C LEU A 458 -1.53 8.87 -7.03
N VAL A 459 -2.67 8.28 -6.72
CA VAL A 459 -2.97 6.86 -6.93
C VAL A 459 -4.23 6.82 -7.78
N ALA A 460 -4.10 6.34 -9.00
CA ALA A 460 -5.20 6.28 -9.95
C ALA A 460 -5.01 5.07 -10.84
N SER A 461 -6.05 4.31 -11.07
CA SER A 461 -6.01 3.10 -11.92
C SER A 461 -7.34 2.90 -12.64
N SER A 462 -7.35 2.02 -13.63
CA SER A 462 -8.56 1.58 -14.31
C SER A 462 -9.64 1.18 -13.31
N GLY A 463 -10.87 1.63 -13.55
CA GLY A 463 -12.02 1.27 -12.72
C GLY A 463 -12.65 -0.07 -13.14
N ASP A 464 -13.88 -0.30 -12.69
CA ASP A 464 -14.60 -1.55 -12.96
C ASP A 464 -15.48 -1.51 -14.23
N ASP A 465 -15.73 -0.34 -14.87
CA ASP A 465 -16.56 -0.27 -16.09
C ASP A 465 -15.77 -0.66 -17.34
N MET A 466 -15.55 -1.97 -17.47
CA MET A 466 -14.80 -2.55 -18.59
C MET A 466 -15.44 -2.23 -19.94
N ILE A 467 -14.61 -1.95 -20.95
CA ILE A 467 -15.10 -1.80 -22.34
C ILE A 467 -15.74 -3.11 -22.81
N LYS A 468 -15.15 -4.25 -22.47
CA LYS A 468 -15.70 -5.59 -22.75
C LYS A 468 -16.35 -6.15 -21.48
N GLY A 469 -17.64 -6.35 -21.49
CA GLY A 469 -18.38 -6.96 -20.37
C GLY A 469 -18.94 -5.97 -19.34
N GLY A 470 -18.58 -4.69 -19.43
CA GLY A 470 -19.11 -3.64 -18.56
C GLY A 470 -18.72 -3.83 -17.09
N LYS A 471 -19.44 -3.13 -16.22
CA LYS A 471 -19.15 -3.07 -14.78
C LYS A 471 -19.17 -4.44 -14.10
N ALA A 472 -20.13 -5.29 -14.46
CA ALA A 472 -20.23 -6.63 -13.86
C ALA A 472 -18.99 -7.51 -14.14
N ALA A 473 -18.32 -7.34 -15.29
CA ALA A 473 -17.10 -8.08 -15.59
C ALA A 473 -15.91 -7.57 -14.77
N GLY A 474 -15.80 -6.26 -14.58
CA GLY A 474 -14.77 -5.66 -13.73
C GLY A 474 -14.94 -6.06 -12.26
N GLU A 475 -16.15 -5.91 -11.72
CA GLU A 475 -16.45 -6.33 -10.34
C GLU A 475 -16.18 -7.82 -10.11
N ALA A 476 -16.50 -8.68 -11.08
CA ALA A 476 -16.22 -10.12 -10.98
C ALA A 476 -14.71 -10.40 -10.98
N PHE A 477 -13.94 -9.68 -11.80
CA PHE A 477 -12.48 -9.81 -11.83
C PHE A 477 -11.85 -9.31 -10.52
N SER A 478 -12.24 -8.13 -10.04
CA SER A 478 -11.74 -7.56 -8.80
C SER A 478 -12.03 -8.48 -7.61
N LYS A 479 -13.23 -9.08 -7.60
CA LYS A 479 -13.60 -10.05 -6.57
C LYS A 479 -12.78 -11.35 -6.67
N ASP A 480 -12.62 -11.91 -7.88
CA ASP A 480 -11.82 -13.12 -8.09
C ASP A 480 -10.35 -12.89 -7.69
N TYR A 481 -9.79 -11.74 -8.06
CA TYR A 481 -8.42 -11.39 -7.66
C TYR A 481 -8.29 -11.34 -6.13
N THR A 482 -9.18 -10.61 -5.46
CA THR A 482 -9.14 -10.45 -4.00
C THR A 482 -9.34 -11.77 -3.26
N ASP A 483 -10.27 -12.61 -3.72
CA ASP A 483 -10.63 -13.85 -3.02
C ASP A 483 -9.62 -14.97 -3.26
N ASN A 484 -9.01 -15.04 -4.46
CA ASN A 484 -8.29 -16.23 -4.90
C ASN A 484 -6.81 -16.01 -5.23
N ARG A 485 -6.35 -14.75 -5.37
CA ARG A 485 -4.99 -14.44 -5.83
C ARG A 485 -4.22 -13.48 -4.94
N TYR A 486 -4.88 -12.44 -4.44
CA TYR A 486 -4.25 -11.41 -3.62
C TYR A 486 -3.56 -12.02 -2.38
N HIS A 487 -2.24 -11.86 -2.27
CA HIS A 487 -1.37 -12.46 -1.26
C HIS A 487 -1.44 -14.00 -1.23
N GLN A 488 -1.57 -14.61 -2.40
CA GLN A 488 -1.61 -16.05 -2.55
C GLN A 488 -0.70 -16.52 -3.70
N PRO A 489 -0.26 -17.80 -3.72
CA PRO A 489 0.56 -18.33 -4.80
C PRO A 489 -0.08 -18.19 -6.18
N ALA A 490 -1.40 -18.12 -6.27
CA ALA A 490 -2.12 -17.96 -7.54
C ALA A 490 -2.02 -16.57 -8.19
N ASP A 491 -1.31 -15.60 -7.58
CA ASP A 491 -0.99 -14.31 -8.24
C ASP A 491 0.18 -14.50 -9.22
N GLU A 492 -0.11 -15.18 -10.32
CA GLU A 492 0.79 -15.59 -11.37
C GLU A 492 0.62 -14.78 -12.65
N TRP A 493 1.72 -14.57 -13.40
CA TRP A 493 1.65 -14.02 -14.74
C TRP A 493 0.89 -14.95 -15.71
N SER A 494 0.09 -14.37 -16.59
CA SER A 494 -0.61 -15.12 -17.64
C SER A 494 -0.46 -14.48 -19.01
N ALA A 495 -0.19 -15.32 -20.02
CA ALA A 495 -0.19 -14.89 -21.41
C ALA A 495 -1.58 -14.48 -21.94
N SER A 496 -2.64 -14.80 -21.20
CA SER A 496 -4.02 -14.44 -21.54
C SER A 496 -4.43 -13.04 -21.09
N TRP A 497 -3.61 -12.32 -20.35
CA TRP A 497 -3.91 -10.98 -19.86
C TRP A 497 -4.13 -9.98 -20.99
N ASP A 498 -5.13 -9.12 -20.84
CA ASP A 498 -5.38 -7.96 -21.69
C ASP A 498 -4.83 -6.70 -21.01
N LEU A 499 -3.62 -6.30 -21.36
CA LEU A 499 -2.95 -5.14 -20.76
C LEU A 499 -3.40 -3.80 -21.36
N GLY A 500 -4.51 -3.76 -22.12
CA GLY A 500 -5.01 -2.52 -22.71
C GLY A 500 -5.26 -1.41 -21.69
N GLY A 501 -5.90 -1.72 -20.58
CA GLY A 501 -6.16 -0.77 -19.48
C GLY A 501 -4.87 -0.29 -18.82
N LEU A 502 -3.94 -1.20 -18.52
CA LEU A 502 -2.65 -0.86 -17.93
C LEU A 502 -1.84 0.08 -18.84
N VAL A 503 -1.87 -0.13 -20.16
CA VAL A 503 -1.21 0.76 -21.15
C VAL A 503 -1.85 2.15 -21.14
N GLU A 504 -3.18 2.24 -21.01
CA GLU A 504 -3.89 3.52 -20.88
C GLU A 504 -3.52 4.22 -19.59
N ASP A 505 -3.45 3.51 -18.45
CA ASP A 505 -3.03 4.04 -17.16
C ASP A 505 -1.58 4.54 -17.20
N ALA A 506 -0.65 3.74 -17.70
CA ALA A 506 0.75 4.13 -17.86
C ALA A 506 0.92 5.35 -18.80
N THR A 507 0.09 5.45 -19.84
CA THR A 507 0.06 6.62 -20.73
C THR A 507 -0.43 7.87 -20.00
N LEU A 508 -1.45 7.74 -19.15
CA LEU A 508 -1.94 8.80 -18.28
C LEU A 508 -0.84 9.28 -17.31
N TYR A 509 -0.15 8.35 -16.65
CA TYR A 509 0.95 8.68 -15.73
C TYR A 509 2.09 9.41 -16.43
N TYR A 510 2.48 8.94 -17.61
CA TYR A 510 3.48 9.62 -18.45
C TYR A 510 3.07 11.06 -18.79
N GLN A 511 1.81 11.28 -19.17
CA GLN A 511 1.29 12.58 -19.56
C GLN A 511 1.25 13.54 -18.36
N ILE A 512 0.74 13.10 -17.21
CA ILE A 512 0.69 13.89 -15.98
C ILE A 512 2.11 14.21 -15.52
N GLY A 513 2.99 13.21 -15.43
CA GLY A 513 4.36 13.41 -15.01
C GLY A 513 5.15 14.31 -15.94
N SER A 514 4.95 14.19 -17.26
CA SER A 514 5.55 15.08 -18.24
C SER A 514 5.07 16.52 -18.08
N ALA A 515 3.78 16.74 -17.83
CA ALA A 515 3.23 18.07 -17.58
C ALA A 515 3.80 18.69 -16.29
N LEU A 516 3.89 17.90 -15.22
CA LEU A 516 4.49 18.33 -13.94
C LEU A 516 5.98 18.68 -14.11
N ALA A 517 6.70 17.86 -14.85
CA ALA A 517 8.14 18.02 -15.05
C ALA A 517 8.52 19.17 -15.99
N ASN A 518 7.59 19.66 -16.84
CA ASN A 518 7.81 20.75 -17.77
C ASN A 518 6.98 22.01 -17.47
N SER A 519 6.47 22.14 -16.24
CA SER A 519 5.75 23.32 -15.77
C SER A 519 6.39 23.87 -14.50
N HIS A 520 6.08 25.14 -14.19
CA HIS A 520 6.47 25.76 -12.91
C HIS A 520 5.38 25.66 -11.83
N GLN A 521 4.28 24.96 -12.14
CA GLN A 521 3.18 24.81 -11.21
C GLN A 521 3.51 23.75 -10.15
N TRP A 522 3.04 24.01 -8.93
CA TRP A 522 3.11 23.08 -7.81
C TRP A 522 1.70 22.63 -7.49
N PRO A 523 1.40 21.33 -7.58
CA PRO A 523 0.12 20.82 -7.10
C PRO A 523 -0.10 21.17 -5.63
N ALA A 524 -1.34 21.48 -5.28
CA ALA A 524 -1.73 21.89 -3.94
C ALA A 524 -2.78 20.94 -3.36
N TRP A 525 -2.76 20.79 -2.06
CA TRP A 525 -3.86 20.17 -1.33
C TRP A 525 -5.05 21.12 -1.29
N ARG A 526 -6.26 20.57 -1.37
CA ARG A 526 -7.51 21.31 -1.20
C ARG A 526 -7.62 21.80 0.26
N ASP A 527 -8.40 22.85 0.50
CA ASP A 527 -8.50 23.46 1.84
C ASP A 527 -9.03 22.49 2.92
N ALA A 528 -9.87 21.54 2.55
CA ALA A 528 -10.40 20.53 3.45
C ALA A 528 -9.44 19.36 3.73
N SER A 529 -8.30 19.28 3.04
CA SER A 529 -7.36 18.18 3.23
C SER A 529 -6.56 18.35 4.52
N GLU A 530 -6.49 17.30 5.33
CA GLU A 530 -5.68 17.23 6.55
C GLU A 530 -4.17 17.36 6.29
N PHE A 531 -3.72 17.06 5.06
CA PHE A 531 -2.30 17.08 4.67
C PHE A 531 -1.80 18.45 4.24
N LYS A 532 -2.72 19.42 4.04
CA LYS A 532 -2.40 20.78 3.59
C LYS A 532 -1.45 21.50 4.54
N GLY A 533 -1.66 21.37 5.85
CA GLY A 533 -0.83 22.04 6.86
C GLY A 533 0.64 21.61 6.78
N ALA A 534 0.93 20.32 6.59
CA ALA A 534 2.28 19.81 6.44
C ALA A 534 2.96 20.36 5.17
N ARG A 535 2.22 20.49 4.06
CA ARG A 535 2.72 21.09 2.81
C ARG A 535 3.01 22.57 2.95
N ASP A 536 2.10 23.30 3.58
CA ASP A 536 2.20 24.75 3.74
C ASP A 536 3.38 25.14 4.64
N ALA A 537 3.73 24.33 5.62
CA ALA A 537 4.88 24.56 6.50
C ALA A 537 6.22 24.69 5.75
N THR A 538 6.32 24.09 4.54
CA THR A 538 7.53 24.12 3.70
C THR A 538 7.43 25.05 2.49
N ASN A 539 6.42 25.93 2.43
CA ASN A 539 6.19 26.83 1.28
C ASN A 539 7.39 27.74 0.95
N ALA A 540 8.13 28.17 1.97
CA ALA A 540 9.30 29.05 1.77
C ALA A 540 10.43 28.38 0.97
N GLU A 541 10.54 27.06 1.01
CA GLU A 541 11.58 26.28 0.33
C GLU A 541 11.28 26.06 -1.17
N ARG A 542 10.06 26.36 -1.61
CA ARG A 542 9.59 26.21 -2.99
C ARG A 542 9.63 27.51 -3.82
N LYS A 543 10.01 28.63 -3.22
CA LYS A 543 10.08 29.95 -3.87
C LYS A 543 11.38 30.13 -4.64
#